data_abb66a719eda98a80c24824cf84b4a96
#
_entry.id   abb66a719eda98a80c24824cf84b4a96
#
_cell.length_a   1.000
_cell.length_b   1.000
_cell.length_c   1.000
_cell.angle_alpha   90.00
_cell.angle_beta   90.00
_cell.angle_gamma   90.00
#
_symmetry.space_group_name_H-M   'P 1'
#
loop_
_entity.id
_entity.type
_entity.pdbx_description
1 polymer ?
#
loop_
_entity_poly.entity_id
_entity_poly.type
_entity_poly.pdbx_seq_one_letter_code
_entity_poly.pdbx_strand_id
1 'polypeptide(L)'
;MAGRWMDLGMFNARGLAGADALGIAIEQMVTGIASPVDSERGLAARLRYLTKTDAGYEAMDRAGIHVSPRTLMAWLAEERSPNRANLARLDAAYWDLRRRNVATDLKHRLNSNGHGTRVEINPVDQTRVDGRHQRDLSSRSLNVRGIWDRAVDAWIDDDVQELDAIWDEIIQDLGSEYDAYSNVSSIGWAA
;
A
#
# COMPACT_ATOMS: atom_id res chain seq x y z
N MET A 1 12.75 17.39 20.84
CA MET A 1 11.47 17.46 21.57
C MET A 1 10.48 16.73 20.70
N ALA A 2 9.91 15.63 21.16
CA ALA A 2 8.79 14.99 20.47
C ALA A 2 7.70 16.05 20.27
N GLY A 3 7.40 16.36 19.04
CA GLY A 3 6.63 17.54 18.72
C GLY A 3 5.21 17.45 19.27
N ARG A 4 4.68 18.58 19.64
CA ARG A 4 3.27 18.86 19.98
C ARG A 4 2.24 18.17 19.07
N TRP A 5 2.67 17.69 17.91
CA TRP A 5 1.88 17.05 16.85
C TRP A 5 1.63 15.56 17.09
N MET A 6 2.49 14.88 17.83
CA MET A 6 2.28 13.48 18.25
C MET A 6 1.11 13.33 19.22
N ASP A 7 0.72 14.45 19.89
CA ASP A 7 -0.34 14.45 20.88
C ASP A 7 -1.74 14.72 20.28
N LEU A 8 -1.87 14.97 18.99
CA LEU A 8 -3.18 15.27 18.38
C LEU A 8 -4.20 14.14 18.56
N GLY A 9 -3.76 12.89 18.57
CA GLY A 9 -4.62 11.74 18.87
C GLY A 9 -5.25 11.82 20.27
N MET A 10 -4.58 12.43 21.25
CA MET A 10 -5.10 12.65 22.61
C MET A 10 -6.30 13.60 22.64
N PHE A 11 -6.43 14.47 21.63
CA PHE A 11 -7.54 15.43 21.46
C PHE A 11 -8.58 14.97 20.45
N ASN A 12 -8.67 13.67 20.15
CA ASN A 12 -9.58 13.04 19.19
C ASN A 12 -9.30 13.42 17.71
N ALA A 13 -8.12 13.89 17.37
CA ALA A 13 -7.69 13.97 15.98
C ALA A 13 -7.58 12.56 15.39
N ARG A 14 -7.91 12.42 14.10
CA ARG A 14 -7.85 11.15 13.37
C ARG A 14 -6.87 11.24 12.23
N GLY A 15 -6.06 10.20 12.09
CA GLY A 15 -5.06 10.13 11.03
C GLY A 15 -4.34 8.80 11.03
N LEU A 16 -3.41 8.68 10.12
CA LEU A 16 -2.49 7.56 9.95
C LEU A 16 -1.07 8.11 10.06
N ALA A 17 -0.12 7.28 10.45
CA ALA A 17 1.28 7.60 10.23
C ALA A 17 1.52 7.86 8.73
N GLY A 18 2.39 8.81 8.40
CA GLY A 18 2.64 9.16 7.00
C GLY A 18 3.17 7.99 6.18
N ALA A 19 4.00 7.11 6.77
CA ALA A 19 4.45 5.86 6.16
C ALA A 19 3.29 4.96 5.74
N ASP A 20 2.32 4.74 6.63
CA ASP A 20 1.13 3.92 6.35
C ASP A 20 0.28 4.56 5.25
N ALA A 21 0.09 5.88 5.32
CA ALA A 21 -0.66 6.62 4.31
C ALA A 21 0.03 6.55 2.92
N LEU A 22 1.37 6.61 2.88
CA LEU A 22 2.15 6.46 1.65
C LEU A 22 1.99 5.05 1.06
N GLY A 23 2.12 4.03 1.88
CA GLY A 23 1.91 2.63 1.46
C GLY A 23 0.51 2.41 0.90
N ILE A 24 -0.54 2.92 1.58
CA ILE A 24 -1.93 2.86 1.11
C ILE A 24 -2.10 3.60 -0.22
N ALA A 25 -1.50 4.77 -0.38
CA ALA A 25 -1.60 5.55 -1.61
C ALA A 25 -0.95 4.81 -2.80
N ILE A 26 0.20 4.14 -2.60
CA ILE A 26 0.84 3.29 -3.62
C ILE A 26 -0.05 2.08 -3.92
N GLU A 27 -0.59 1.41 -2.90
CA GLU A 27 -1.50 0.26 -3.07
C GLU A 27 -2.73 0.61 -3.92
N GLN A 28 -3.30 1.79 -3.74
CA GLN A 28 -4.47 2.26 -4.52
C GLN A 28 -4.16 2.45 -6.01
N MET A 29 -2.90 2.57 -6.39
CA MET A 29 -2.49 2.61 -7.82
C MET A 29 -2.49 1.23 -8.47
N VAL A 30 -2.55 0.15 -7.68
CA VAL A 30 -2.50 -1.23 -8.16
C VAL A 30 -3.89 -1.76 -8.43
N THR A 31 -4.17 -2.03 -9.70
CA THR A 31 -5.41 -2.71 -10.08
C THR A 31 -5.25 -4.22 -9.91
N GLY A 32 -6.21 -4.85 -9.27
CA GLY A 32 -6.24 -6.29 -9.03
C GLY A 32 -7.51 -6.96 -9.51
N ILE A 33 -7.66 -8.24 -9.17
CA ILE A 33 -8.89 -9.00 -9.42
C ILE A 33 -9.97 -8.51 -8.46
N ALA A 34 -10.99 -7.83 -8.98
CA ALA A 34 -12.07 -7.24 -8.17
C ALA A 34 -13.00 -8.29 -7.52
N SER A 35 -13.12 -9.49 -8.14
CA SER A 35 -13.99 -10.55 -7.61
C SER A 35 -13.39 -11.14 -6.32
N PRO A 36 -14.19 -11.38 -5.26
CA PRO A 36 -13.72 -11.99 -4.02
C PRO A 36 -13.09 -13.37 -4.26
N VAL A 37 -12.12 -13.74 -3.42
CA VAL A 37 -11.37 -15.01 -3.54
C VAL A 37 -12.25 -16.23 -3.30
N ASP A 38 -13.32 -16.10 -2.52
CA ASP A 38 -14.31 -17.14 -2.22
C ASP A 38 -15.40 -17.31 -3.30
N SER A 39 -15.44 -16.42 -4.29
CA SER A 39 -16.28 -16.59 -5.46
C SER A 39 -15.59 -17.49 -6.51
N GLU A 40 -16.35 -18.30 -7.24
CA GLU A 40 -15.84 -19.14 -8.34
C GLU A 40 -14.98 -18.33 -9.32
N ARG A 41 -15.48 -17.20 -9.78
CA ARG A 41 -14.79 -16.30 -10.71
C ARG A 41 -13.49 -15.75 -10.11
N GLY A 42 -13.53 -15.31 -8.85
CA GLY A 42 -12.37 -14.72 -8.17
C GLY A 42 -11.29 -15.75 -7.90
N LEU A 43 -11.68 -16.95 -7.47
CA LEU A 43 -10.77 -18.09 -7.24
C LEU A 43 -10.13 -18.56 -8.56
N ALA A 44 -10.95 -18.82 -9.58
CA ALA A 44 -10.45 -19.27 -10.88
C ALA A 44 -9.45 -18.26 -11.49
N ALA A 45 -9.74 -16.98 -11.39
CA ALA A 45 -8.86 -15.92 -11.91
C ALA A 45 -7.51 -15.90 -11.19
N ARG A 46 -7.49 -16.02 -9.84
CA ARG A 46 -6.26 -16.07 -9.05
C ARG A 46 -5.44 -17.33 -9.32
N LEU A 47 -6.08 -18.49 -9.37
CA LEU A 47 -5.40 -19.74 -9.68
C LEU A 47 -4.76 -19.70 -11.07
N ARG A 48 -5.47 -19.24 -12.08
CA ARG A 48 -4.90 -19.07 -13.44
C ARG A 48 -3.74 -18.08 -13.46
N TYR A 49 -3.82 -16.99 -12.71
CA TYR A 49 -2.75 -16.00 -12.60
C TYR A 49 -1.51 -16.61 -11.95
N LEU A 50 -1.66 -17.31 -10.83
CA LEU A 50 -0.58 -17.90 -10.06
C LEU A 50 0.08 -19.11 -10.78
N THR A 51 -0.67 -19.89 -11.53
CA THR A 51 -0.16 -21.09 -12.23
C THR A 51 0.40 -20.80 -13.62
N LYS A 52 0.43 -19.52 -14.04
CA LYS A 52 0.90 -19.15 -15.38
C LYS A 52 2.43 -19.14 -15.51
N THR A 53 3.16 -18.91 -14.41
CA THR A 53 4.61 -18.74 -14.39
C THR A 53 5.23 -19.39 -13.15
N ASP A 54 6.52 -19.68 -13.20
CA ASP A 54 7.27 -20.22 -12.06
C ASP A 54 7.20 -19.27 -10.85
N ALA A 55 7.29 -17.96 -11.08
CA ALA A 55 7.14 -16.95 -10.01
C ALA A 55 5.79 -17.04 -9.27
N GLY A 56 4.73 -17.50 -9.95
CA GLY A 56 3.43 -17.73 -9.30
C GLY A 56 3.44 -18.96 -8.40
N TYR A 57 4.11 -20.02 -8.80
CA TYR A 57 4.33 -21.20 -7.94
C TYR A 57 5.18 -20.86 -6.72
N GLU A 58 6.23 -20.07 -6.90
CA GLU A 58 7.05 -19.56 -5.80
C GLU A 58 6.24 -18.68 -4.83
N ALA A 59 5.37 -17.85 -5.35
CA ALA A 59 4.48 -17.03 -4.50
C ALA A 59 3.50 -17.91 -3.70
N MET A 60 2.95 -18.96 -4.30
CA MET A 60 2.13 -19.95 -3.59
C MET A 60 2.91 -20.67 -2.49
N ASP A 61 4.15 -21.08 -2.78
CA ASP A 61 5.02 -21.74 -1.80
C ASP A 61 5.35 -20.83 -0.61
N ARG A 62 5.74 -19.56 -0.88
CA ARG A 62 5.96 -18.56 0.17
C ARG A 62 4.71 -18.32 1.04
N ALA A 63 3.53 -18.37 0.45
CA ALA A 63 2.27 -18.23 1.18
C ALA A 63 1.87 -19.52 1.94
N GLY A 64 2.67 -20.58 1.87
CA GLY A 64 2.43 -21.83 2.58
C GLY A 64 1.37 -22.72 1.91
N ILE A 65 1.23 -22.64 0.59
CA ILE A 65 0.37 -23.56 -0.17
C ILE A 65 1.20 -24.78 -0.60
N HIS A 66 1.17 -25.79 0.25
CA HIS A 66 1.85 -27.07 0.01
C HIS A 66 0.79 -28.14 -0.27
N VAL A 67 0.33 -28.21 -1.51
CA VAL A 67 -0.66 -29.20 -1.94
C VAL A 67 -0.10 -30.09 -3.06
N SER A 68 -0.64 -31.30 -3.20
CA SER A 68 -0.23 -32.17 -4.29
C SER A 68 -0.64 -31.58 -5.65
N PRO A 69 0.09 -31.89 -6.74
CA PRO A 69 -0.31 -31.48 -8.10
C PRO A 69 -1.73 -31.88 -8.44
N ARG A 70 -2.17 -33.06 -7.99
CA ARG A 70 -3.55 -33.53 -8.18
C ARG A 70 -4.56 -32.61 -7.49
N THR A 71 -4.27 -32.13 -6.28
CA THR A 71 -5.15 -31.20 -5.56
C THR A 71 -5.24 -29.85 -6.27
N LEU A 72 -4.10 -29.33 -6.73
CA LEU A 72 -4.05 -28.07 -7.47
C LEU A 72 -4.83 -28.18 -8.79
N MET A 73 -4.68 -29.28 -9.51
CA MET A 73 -5.44 -29.54 -10.75
C MET A 73 -6.95 -29.64 -10.48
N ALA A 74 -7.36 -30.28 -9.38
CA ALA A 74 -8.78 -30.33 -8.99
C ALA A 74 -9.36 -28.95 -8.67
N TRP A 75 -8.55 -28.05 -8.10
CA TRP A 75 -8.95 -26.66 -7.88
C TRP A 75 -9.06 -25.87 -9.18
N LEU A 76 -8.13 -26.06 -10.12
CA LEU A 76 -8.14 -25.45 -11.45
C LEU A 76 -9.31 -25.93 -12.32
N ALA A 77 -9.68 -27.21 -12.17
CA ALA A 77 -10.81 -27.83 -12.87
C ALA A 77 -12.16 -27.57 -12.19
N GLU A 78 -12.17 -26.81 -11.08
CA GLU A 78 -13.37 -26.52 -10.28
C GLU A 78 -14.07 -27.76 -9.70
N GLU A 79 -13.37 -28.94 -9.71
CA GLU A 79 -13.87 -30.19 -9.13
C GLU A 79 -13.89 -30.16 -7.60
N ARG A 80 -13.04 -29.31 -7.00
CA ARG A 80 -12.90 -29.16 -5.56
C ARG A 80 -12.52 -27.75 -5.19
N SER A 81 -13.13 -27.21 -4.14
CA SER A 81 -12.80 -25.88 -3.60
C SER A 81 -11.70 -25.99 -2.52
N PRO A 82 -10.76 -25.04 -2.47
CA PRO A 82 -9.84 -24.89 -1.34
C PRO A 82 -10.61 -24.60 -0.03
N ASN A 83 -10.06 -25.05 1.10
CA ASN A 83 -10.58 -24.65 2.39
C ASN A 83 -10.29 -23.17 2.68
N ARG A 84 -10.93 -22.61 3.71
CA ARG A 84 -10.83 -21.18 4.08
C ARG A 84 -9.38 -20.72 4.28
N ALA A 85 -8.53 -21.57 4.88
CA ALA A 85 -7.12 -21.24 5.10
C ALA A 85 -6.36 -21.14 3.78
N ASN A 86 -6.59 -22.06 2.85
CA ASN A 86 -5.97 -22.03 1.52
C ASN A 86 -6.53 -20.90 0.65
N LEU A 87 -7.79 -20.52 0.78
CA LEU A 87 -8.33 -19.34 0.10
C LEU A 87 -7.59 -18.07 0.53
N ALA A 88 -7.38 -17.87 1.83
CA ALA A 88 -6.61 -16.73 2.34
C ALA A 88 -5.15 -16.74 1.84
N ARG A 89 -4.51 -17.91 1.80
CA ARG A 89 -3.14 -18.06 1.26
C ARG A 89 -3.07 -17.78 -0.24
N LEU A 90 -4.06 -18.22 -1.01
CA LEU A 90 -4.14 -17.96 -2.45
C LEU A 90 -4.31 -16.46 -2.73
N ASP A 91 -5.10 -15.77 -1.92
CA ASP A 91 -5.26 -14.32 -2.03
C ASP A 91 -3.95 -13.60 -1.70
N ALA A 92 -3.28 -14.00 -0.61
CA ALA A 92 -1.98 -13.45 -0.24
C ALA A 92 -0.90 -13.70 -1.32
N ALA A 93 -0.80 -14.91 -1.86
CA ALA A 93 0.10 -15.26 -2.95
C ALA A 93 -0.16 -14.42 -4.21
N TYR A 94 -1.45 -14.23 -4.54
CA TYR A 94 -1.84 -13.41 -5.68
C TYR A 94 -1.37 -11.96 -5.52
N TRP A 95 -1.60 -11.36 -4.36
CA TRP A 95 -1.21 -9.97 -4.12
C TRP A 95 0.31 -9.79 -4.05
N ASP A 96 1.06 -10.73 -3.43
CA ASP A 96 2.52 -10.72 -3.46
C ASP A 96 3.06 -10.74 -4.90
N LEU A 97 2.60 -11.67 -5.72
CA LEU A 97 3.00 -11.74 -7.13
C LEU A 97 2.55 -10.50 -7.92
N ARG A 98 1.33 -10.01 -7.67
CA ARG A 98 0.78 -8.85 -8.38
C ARG A 98 1.58 -7.58 -8.08
N ARG A 99 1.90 -7.32 -6.82
CA ARG A 99 2.74 -6.18 -6.41
C ARG A 99 4.09 -6.21 -7.12
N ARG A 100 4.77 -7.35 -7.11
CA ARG A 100 6.07 -7.51 -7.80
C ARG A 100 5.98 -7.30 -9.30
N ASN A 101 4.93 -7.81 -9.92
CA ASN A 101 4.74 -7.68 -11.37
C ASN A 101 4.43 -6.24 -11.82
N VAL A 102 3.85 -5.41 -10.97
CA VAL A 102 3.54 -4.01 -11.30
C VAL A 102 4.62 -3.02 -10.85
N ALA A 103 5.60 -3.49 -10.08
CA ALA A 103 6.64 -2.62 -9.50
C ALA A 103 7.34 -1.74 -10.53
N THR A 104 7.78 -2.33 -11.63
CA THR A 104 8.49 -1.61 -12.70
C THR A 104 7.62 -0.52 -13.32
N ASP A 105 6.33 -0.83 -13.56
CA ASP A 105 5.38 0.16 -14.09
C ASP A 105 5.11 1.28 -13.08
N LEU A 106 4.93 0.94 -11.79
CA LEU A 106 4.76 1.93 -10.73
C LEU A 106 5.96 2.86 -10.61
N LYS A 107 7.18 2.31 -10.58
CA LYS A 107 8.41 3.10 -10.55
C LYS A 107 8.49 4.06 -11.74
N HIS A 108 8.23 3.55 -12.94
CA HIS A 108 8.24 4.37 -14.16
C HIS A 108 7.19 5.50 -14.09
N ARG A 109 5.98 5.20 -13.66
CA ARG A 109 4.88 6.18 -13.54
C ARG A 109 5.19 7.24 -12.50
N LEU A 110 5.62 6.84 -11.30
CA LEU A 110 5.91 7.75 -10.19
C LEU A 110 7.14 8.62 -10.44
N ASN A 111 8.17 8.09 -11.08
CA ASN A 111 9.34 8.88 -11.47
C ASN A 111 9.07 9.84 -12.64
N SER A 112 8.07 9.55 -13.49
CA SER A 112 7.66 10.41 -14.62
C SER A 112 8.86 10.93 -15.42
N ASN A 113 9.77 10.04 -15.86
CA ASN A 113 11.01 10.37 -16.56
C ASN A 113 11.90 11.40 -15.80
N GLY A 114 11.94 11.33 -14.48
CA GLY A 114 12.71 12.24 -13.62
C GLY A 114 11.99 13.52 -13.22
N HIS A 115 10.79 13.76 -13.75
CA HIS A 115 9.96 14.91 -13.33
C HIS A 115 9.35 14.72 -11.94
N GLY A 116 9.25 13.47 -11.48
CA GLY A 116 8.63 13.11 -10.22
C GLY A 116 7.11 13.16 -10.27
N THR A 117 6.51 12.98 -9.12
CA THR A 117 5.04 12.95 -8.97
C THR A 117 4.60 14.01 -7.97
N ARG A 118 3.53 14.70 -8.31
CA ARG A 118 2.90 15.66 -7.41
C ARG A 118 2.01 14.93 -6.41
N VAL A 119 2.35 15.08 -5.13
CA VAL A 119 1.66 14.46 -4.01
C VAL A 119 0.82 15.50 -3.28
N GLU A 120 -0.41 15.18 -2.96
CA GLU A 120 -1.28 15.97 -2.11
C GLU A 120 -1.33 15.34 -0.72
N ILE A 121 -0.94 16.12 0.29
CA ILE A 121 -0.89 15.69 1.69
C ILE A 121 -2.05 16.34 2.42
N ASN A 122 -3.00 15.53 2.90
CA ASN A 122 -4.15 16.01 3.65
C ASN A 122 -3.86 15.87 5.15
N PRO A 123 -3.93 16.96 5.92
CA PRO A 123 -3.63 16.92 7.34
C PRO A 123 -4.59 16.01 8.11
N VAL A 124 -4.27 15.70 9.35
CA VAL A 124 -5.14 14.94 10.24
C VAL A 124 -6.55 15.54 10.31
N ASP A 125 -7.56 14.69 10.39
CA ASP A 125 -8.94 15.10 10.60
C ASP A 125 -9.13 15.63 12.02
N GLN A 126 -9.47 16.91 12.14
CA GLN A 126 -9.69 17.61 13.41
C GLN A 126 -11.18 17.91 13.67
N THR A 127 -12.11 17.31 12.94
CA THR A 127 -13.55 17.57 13.07
C THR A 127 -14.11 17.26 14.47
N ARG A 128 -13.44 16.39 15.22
CA ARG A 128 -13.79 16.02 16.59
C ARG A 128 -12.88 16.62 17.66
N VAL A 129 -11.95 17.47 17.28
CA VAL A 129 -11.05 18.19 18.19
C VAL A 129 -11.76 19.42 18.71
N ASP A 130 -11.72 19.66 20.03
CA ASP A 130 -12.23 20.89 20.64
C ASP A 130 -11.53 22.12 19.99
N GLY A 131 -12.30 23.15 19.65
CA GLY A 131 -11.81 24.31 18.90
C GLY A 131 -10.57 24.98 19.49
N ARG A 132 -10.40 24.95 20.83
CA ARG A 132 -9.18 25.47 21.50
C ARG A 132 -7.92 24.67 21.23
N HIS A 133 -8.06 23.41 20.79
CA HIS A 133 -6.97 22.48 20.46
C HIS A 133 -6.81 22.25 18.96
N GLN A 134 -7.75 22.77 18.17
CA GLN A 134 -7.62 22.73 16.70
C GLN A 134 -6.43 23.58 16.25
N ARG A 135 -5.82 23.12 15.15
CA ARG A 135 -4.69 23.79 14.53
C ARG A 135 -5.06 24.19 13.12
N ASP A 136 -4.52 25.31 12.69
CA ASP A 136 -4.67 25.77 11.31
C ASP A 136 -3.73 24.95 10.41
N LEU A 137 -4.25 23.85 9.89
CA LEU A 137 -3.57 22.95 8.97
C LEU A 137 -4.32 22.89 7.66
N SER A 138 -3.62 23.09 6.57
CA SER A 138 -4.19 23.01 5.22
C SER A 138 -3.57 21.85 4.43
N SER A 139 -4.27 21.37 3.40
CA SER A 139 -3.69 20.41 2.45
C SER A 139 -2.46 21.03 1.76
N ARG A 140 -1.42 20.25 1.62
CA ARG A 140 -0.17 20.66 0.99
C ARG A 140 0.05 19.85 -0.28
N SER A 141 0.66 20.46 -1.27
CA SER A 141 0.99 19.80 -2.53
C SER A 141 2.47 19.97 -2.82
N LEU A 142 3.17 18.85 -2.96
CA LEU A 142 4.60 18.79 -3.20
C LEU A 142 4.89 18.00 -4.47
N ASN A 143 5.89 18.42 -5.24
CA ASN A 143 6.40 17.60 -6.33
C ASN A 143 7.60 16.79 -5.84
N VAL A 144 7.41 15.51 -5.63
CA VAL A 144 8.38 14.58 -5.02
C VAL A 144 9.17 13.88 -6.11
N ARG A 145 10.50 13.84 -5.97
CA ARG A 145 11.44 13.26 -6.94
C ARG A 145 12.48 12.39 -6.25
N GLY A 146 13.02 11.42 -6.99
CA GLY A 146 14.22 10.68 -6.60
C GLY A 146 14.04 9.61 -5.52
N ILE A 147 12.84 9.46 -4.97
CA ILE A 147 12.57 8.51 -3.88
C ILE A 147 11.70 7.32 -4.30
N TRP A 148 11.09 7.38 -5.47
CA TRP A 148 9.99 6.48 -5.81
C TRP A 148 10.42 5.03 -6.00
N ASP A 149 11.65 4.78 -6.46
CA ASP A 149 12.17 3.41 -6.56
C ASP A 149 12.26 2.77 -5.17
N ARG A 150 12.81 3.51 -4.20
CA ARG A 150 12.89 3.07 -2.79
C ARG A 150 11.50 2.89 -2.19
N ALA A 151 10.59 3.83 -2.44
CA ALA A 151 9.23 3.77 -1.90
C ALA A 151 8.45 2.55 -2.42
N VAL A 152 8.58 2.22 -3.70
CA VAL A 152 7.94 1.04 -4.29
C VAL A 152 8.57 -0.25 -3.76
N ASP A 153 9.91 -0.29 -3.62
CA ASP A 153 10.59 -1.47 -3.05
C ASP A 153 10.20 -1.68 -1.60
N ALA A 154 10.22 -0.64 -0.77
CA ALA A 154 9.79 -0.70 0.63
C ALA A 154 8.32 -1.14 0.77
N TRP A 155 7.44 -0.64 -0.11
CA TRP A 155 6.04 -1.07 -0.14
C TRP A 155 5.88 -2.55 -0.51
N ILE A 156 6.69 -3.08 -1.46
CA ILE A 156 6.64 -4.51 -1.84
C ILE A 156 7.07 -5.40 -0.67
N ASP A 157 8.10 -4.98 0.05
CA ASP A 157 8.74 -5.76 1.11
C ASP A 157 8.10 -5.51 2.48
N ASP A 158 7.02 -4.70 2.54
CA ASP A 158 6.34 -4.26 3.77
C ASP A 158 7.33 -3.63 4.78
N ASP A 159 8.37 -2.94 4.27
CA ASP A 159 9.39 -2.26 5.07
C ASP A 159 8.88 -0.90 5.55
N VAL A 160 8.18 -0.94 6.70
CA VAL A 160 7.60 0.24 7.33
C VAL A 160 8.68 1.25 7.76
N GLN A 161 9.88 0.78 8.14
CA GLN A 161 10.97 1.66 8.58
C GLN A 161 11.51 2.49 7.42
N GLU A 162 11.70 1.87 6.26
CA GLU A 162 12.12 2.59 5.06
C GLU A 162 11.02 3.54 4.56
N LEU A 163 9.74 3.13 4.60
CA LEU A 163 8.62 4.03 4.27
C LEU A 163 8.55 5.23 5.22
N ASP A 164 8.87 5.05 6.50
CA ASP A 164 8.90 6.14 7.49
C ASP A 164 10.05 7.13 7.18
N ALA A 165 11.24 6.61 6.89
CA ALA A 165 12.37 7.43 6.48
C ALA A 165 12.08 8.22 5.19
N ILE A 166 11.45 7.57 4.22
CA ILE A 166 11.03 8.22 2.97
C ILE A 166 9.96 9.29 3.23
N TRP A 167 9.02 9.02 4.13
CA TRP A 167 8.01 10.01 4.50
C TRP A 167 8.64 11.24 5.14
N ASP A 168 9.60 11.05 6.04
CA ASP A 168 10.35 12.15 6.63
C ASP A 168 11.09 12.98 5.57
N GLU A 169 11.70 12.35 4.57
CA GLU A 169 12.31 13.06 3.42
C GLU A 169 11.28 13.91 2.67
N ILE A 170 10.08 13.37 2.42
CA ILE A 170 9.01 14.09 1.71
C ILE A 170 8.57 15.33 2.50
N ILE A 171 8.31 15.19 3.80
CA ILE A 171 7.76 16.29 4.59
C ILE A 171 8.81 17.32 5.01
N GLN A 172 10.11 17.02 4.93
CA GLN A 172 11.17 18.00 5.18
C GLN A 172 11.05 19.24 4.28
N ASP A 173 10.57 19.08 3.06
CA ASP A 173 10.33 20.18 2.13
C ASP A 173 9.20 21.15 2.60
N LEU A 174 8.45 20.78 3.62
CA LEU A 174 7.45 21.65 4.27
C LEU A 174 8.07 22.67 5.25
N GLY A 175 9.37 22.59 5.48
CA GLY A 175 10.11 23.51 6.35
C GLY A 175 9.67 23.40 7.81
N SER A 176 9.32 24.52 8.45
CA SER A 176 8.92 24.54 9.86
C SER A 176 7.62 23.83 10.19
N GLU A 177 6.87 23.42 9.18
CA GLU A 177 5.58 22.71 9.34
C GLU A 177 5.71 21.20 9.25
N TYR A 178 6.90 20.65 8.97
CA TYR A 178 7.07 19.21 8.68
C TYR A 178 6.50 18.32 9.79
N ASP A 179 6.72 18.62 11.06
CA ASP A 179 6.19 17.85 12.19
C ASP A 179 4.66 17.74 12.20
N ALA A 180 3.98 18.74 11.62
CA ALA A 180 2.53 18.79 11.57
C ALA A 180 1.92 17.73 10.64
N TYR A 181 2.73 17.19 9.74
CA TYR A 181 2.34 16.19 8.76
C TYR A 181 2.98 14.82 9.01
N SER A 182 3.56 14.57 10.18
CA SER A 182 4.00 13.23 10.59
C SER A 182 2.82 12.25 10.61
N ASN A 183 1.62 12.73 10.96
CA ASN A 183 0.36 12.02 10.81
C ASN A 183 -0.55 12.78 9.84
N VAL A 184 -1.25 12.07 8.99
CA VAL A 184 -2.10 12.62 7.93
C VAL A 184 -3.43 11.88 7.86
N SER A 185 -4.44 12.48 7.26
CA SER A 185 -5.70 11.78 7.00
C SER A 185 -5.62 10.93 5.73
N SER A 186 -4.91 11.41 4.72
CA SER A 186 -4.69 10.70 3.46
C SER A 186 -3.60 11.36 2.62
N ILE A 187 -3.09 10.59 1.67
CA ILE A 187 -2.22 11.06 0.59
C ILE A 187 -2.96 10.85 -0.73
N GLY A 188 -2.96 11.86 -1.58
CA GLY A 188 -3.50 11.83 -2.93
C GLY A 188 -2.44 12.10 -3.99
N TRP A 189 -2.77 11.75 -5.21
CA TRP A 189 -1.97 12.06 -6.39
C TRP A 189 -2.60 13.28 -7.07
N ALA A 190 -1.92 14.42 -7.04
CA ALA A 190 -2.42 15.62 -7.67
C ALA A 190 -2.20 15.54 -9.19
N ALA A 191 -3.24 15.87 -9.97
CA ALA A 191 -3.22 15.89 -11.44
C ALA A 191 -2.40 17.09 -11.96
#